data_63cccfcf6d2d32b0821c30f732fd981d
#
_entry.id   63cccfcf6d2d32b0821c30f732fd981d
#
_cell.length_a   1.000
_cell.length_b   1.000
_cell.length_c   1.000
_cell.angle_alpha   90.00
_cell.angle_beta   90.00
_cell.angle_gamma   90.00
#
_symmetry.space_group_name_H-M   'P 1'
#
loop_
_entity.id
_entity.type
_entity.pdbx_description
1 polymer ?
#
loop_
_entity_poly.entity_id
_entity_poly.type
_entity_poly.pdbx_seq_one_letter_code
_entity_poly.pdbx_strand_id
1 'polypeptide(L)'
;MYNILLWHNLTAFSWIRLESRVNHGIPDVLGATKDGIYFTTELKVTKSNKVNLSPHQIAYHEERKNSCAFILVKRLLESNP
;
A
#
# COMPACT_ATOMS: atom_id res chain seq x y z
N MET A 1 7.59 6.81 10.87
CA MET A 1 7.89 5.83 9.80
C MET A 1 6.59 5.15 9.37
N TYR A 2 6.40 4.98 8.09
CA TYR A 2 5.20 4.35 7.53
C TYR A 2 5.28 2.83 7.68
N ASN A 3 4.13 2.17 7.63
CA ASN A 3 4.07 0.71 7.58
C ASN A 3 4.25 0.26 6.13
N ILE A 4 5.29 -0.49 5.85
CA ILE A 4 5.60 -0.98 4.51
C ILE A 4 5.59 -2.50 4.54
N LEU A 5 4.85 -3.09 3.59
CA LEU A 5 4.79 -4.53 3.39
C LEU A 5 5.39 -4.88 2.04
N LEU A 6 6.09 -5.99 1.96
CA LEU A 6 6.54 -6.53 0.69
C LEU A 6 5.47 -7.43 0.09
N TRP A 7 5.45 -7.48 -1.22
CA TRP A 7 4.52 -8.32 -1.95
C TRP A 7 4.87 -9.80 -1.76
N HIS A 8 4.04 -10.48 -0.97
CA HIS A 8 4.12 -11.92 -0.75
C HIS A 8 2.77 -12.56 -1.05
N ASN A 9 2.49 -13.70 -0.42
CA ASN A 9 1.20 -14.37 -0.57
C ASN A 9 0.09 -13.56 0.13
N LEU A 10 -0.78 -12.96 -0.66
CA LEU A 10 -1.86 -12.10 -0.19
C LEU A 10 -3.25 -12.73 -0.30
N THR A 11 -3.33 -14.02 -0.59
CA THR A 11 -4.62 -14.70 -0.77
C THR A 11 -5.39 -14.89 0.53
N ALA A 12 -4.72 -14.70 1.70
CA ALA A 12 -5.37 -14.80 3.00
C ALA A 12 -6.26 -13.60 3.35
N PHE A 13 -6.24 -12.55 2.51
CA PHE A 13 -6.98 -11.31 2.77
C PHE A 13 -8.06 -11.10 1.71
N SER A 14 -9.13 -10.42 2.11
CA SER A 14 -10.12 -9.90 1.17
C SER A 14 -9.72 -8.49 0.76
N TRP A 15 -9.91 -8.15 -0.51
CA TRP A 15 -9.48 -6.87 -1.07
C TRP A 15 -10.62 -6.16 -1.78
N ILE A 16 -10.74 -4.86 -1.57
CA ILE A 16 -11.66 -3.98 -2.30
C ILE A 16 -10.85 -2.82 -2.85
N ARG A 17 -10.95 -2.62 -4.16
CA ARG A 17 -10.29 -1.49 -4.79
C ARG A 17 -11.03 -0.19 -4.45
N LEU A 18 -10.28 0.81 -4.00
CA LEU A 18 -10.81 2.14 -3.75
C LEU A 18 -10.49 3.03 -4.93
N GLU A 19 -11.45 3.81 -5.37
CA GLU A 19 -11.26 4.75 -6.46
C GLU A 19 -11.73 6.13 -6.02
N SER A 20 -10.88 7.13 -6.23
CA SER A 20 -11.24 8.52 -6.02
C SER A 20 -10.65 9.37 -7.13
N ARG A 21 -11.51 10.15 -7.78
CA ARG A 21 -11.09 11.07 -8.84
C ARG A 21 -10.71 12.45 -8.30
N VAL A 22 -11.09 12.75 -7.08
CA VAL A 22 -10.94 14.08 -6.50
C VAL A 22 -10.02 14.13 -5.30
N ASN A 23 -9.74 13.01 -4.66
CA ASN A 23 -8.89 12.95 -3.49
C ASN A 23 -7.65 12.11 -3.78
N HIS A 24 -6.54 12.79 -4.03
CA HIS A 24 -5.29 12.16 -4.41
C HIS A 24 -4.57 11.41 -3.28
N GLY A 25 -5.02 11.61 -2.05
CA GLY A 25 -4.40 10.95 -0.89
C GLY A 25 -5.04 9.63 -0.51
N ILE A 26 -6.13 9.22 -1.16
CA ILE A 26 -6.84 7.99 -0.83
C ILE A 26 -6.02 6.77 -1.28
N PRO A 27 -5.84 5.76 -0.41
CA PRO A 27 -5.14 4.53 -0.77
C PRO A 27 -5.84 3.74 -1.88
N ASP A 28 -5.09 2.87 -2.54
CA ASP A 28 -5.62 2.11 -3.68
C ASP A 28 -6.62 1.04 -3.30
N VAL A 29 -6.42 0.37 -2.16
CA VAL A 29 -7.26 -0.76 -1.78
C VAL A 29 -7.57 -0.76 -0.29
N LEU A 30 -8.72 -1.31 0.03
CA LEU A 30 -9.12 -1.69 1.38
C LEU A 30 -8.98 -3.20 1.52
N GLY A 31 -8.25 -3.66 2.50
CA GLY A 31 -8.11 -5.07 2.80
C GLY A 31 -8.81 -5.43 4.09
N ALA A 32 -9.14 -6.71 4.25
CA ALA A 32 -9.72 -7.23 5.47
C ALA A 32 -9.16 -8.61 5.79
N THR A 33 -8.87 -8.83 7.06
CA THR A 33 -8.48 -10.15 7.55
C THR A 33 -9.71 -11.00 7.81
N LYS A 34 -9.51 -12.30 8.03
CA LYS A 34 -10.60 -13.21 8.41
C LYS A 34 -11.24 -12.84 9.74
N ASP A 35 -10.49 -12.18 10.61
CA ASP A 35 -10.97 -11.75 11.93
C ASP A 35 -11.74 -10.43 11.88
N GLY A 36 -11.95 -9.87 10.69
CA GLY A 36 -12.70 -8.64 10.51
C GLY A 36 -11.92 -7.37 10.77
N ILE A 37 -10.59 -7.43 10.75
CA ILE A 37 -9.73 -6.26 10.87
C ILE A 37 -9.56 -5.65 9.48
N TYR A 38 -9.90 -4.36 9.36
CA TYR A 38 -9.76 -3.63 8.11
C TYR A 38 -8.46 -2.83 8.10
N PHE A 39 -7.87 -2.73 6.91
CA PHE A 39 -6.68 -1.91 6.70
C PHE A 39 -6.68 -1.34 5.29
N THR A 40 -5.98 -0.24 5.10
CA THR A 40 -5.83 0.38 3.78
C THR A 40 -4.42 0.15 3.26
N THR A 41 -4.29 0.04 1.95
CA THR A 41 -3.01 -0.26 1.32
C THR A 41 -2.81 0.60 0.08
N GLU A 42 -1.66 1.25 0.03
CA GLU A 42 -1.17 1.93 -1.16
C GLU A 42 -0.27 0.96 -1.92
N LEU A 43 -0.56 0.74 -3.19
CA LEU A 43 0.21 -0.17 -4.02
C LEU A 43 1.34 0.58 -4.72
N LYS A 44 2.56 0.07 -4.60
CA LYS A 44 3.74 0.63 -5.25
C LYS A 44 4.56 -0.45 -5.93
N VAL A 45 5.09 -0.11 -7.08
CA VAL A 45 6.00 -0.97 -7.83
C VAL A 45 7.33 -0.23 -7.97
N THR A 46 8.43 -0.90 -7.72
CA THR A 46 9.75 -0.31 -7.86
C THR A 46 10.74 -1.30 -8.46
N LYS A 47 11.75 -0.79 -9.15
CA LYS A 47 12.88 -1.58 -9.64
C LYS A 47 14.13 -1.35 -8.80
N SER A 48 14.06 -0.47 -7.83
CA SER A 48 15.18 -0.10 -6.96
C SER A 48 14.83 -0.37 -5.50
N ASN A 49 15.66 0.13 -4.59
CA ASN A 49 15.38 0.09 -3.16
C ASN A 49 14.63 1.33 -2.67
N LYS A 50 14.16 2.16 -3.59
CA LYS A 50 13.43 3.39 -3.25
C LYS A 50 11.97 3.25 -3.64
N VAL A 51 11.10 3.77 -2.78
CA VAL A 51 9.66 3.85 -3.03
C VAL A 51 9.28 5.32 -3.11
N ASN A 52 8.72 5.72 -4.23
CA ASN A 52 8.31 7.10 -4.46
C ASN A 52 6.87 7.31 -4.02
N LEU A 53 6.67 8.26 -3.12
CA LEU A 53 5.35 8.64 -2.63
C LEU A 53 5.08 10.10 -2.98
N SER A 54 3.85 10.39 -3.40
CA SER A 54 3.42 11.78 -3.58
C SER A 54 3.28 12.47 -2.23
N PRO A 55 3.29 13.82 -2.18
CA PRO A 55 3.07 14.54 -0.92
C PRO A 55 1.74 14.17 -0.23
N HIS A 56 0.68 13.92 -1.00
CA HIS A 56 -0.60 13.48 -0.44
C HIS A 56 -0.50 12.11 0.20
N GLN A 57 0.22 11.19 -0.43
CA GLN A 57 0.45 9.85 0.11
C GLN A 57 1.31 9.90 1.37
N ILE A 58 2.33 10.73 1.39
CA ILE A 58 3.16 10.92 2.57
C ILE A 58 2.31 11.43 3.74
N ALA A 59 1.50 12.46 3.51
CA ALA A 59 0.63 13.03 4.55
C ALA A 59 -0.34 11.99 5.09
N TYR A 60 -0.99 11.22 4.19
CA TYR A 60 -1.92 10.18 4.58
C TYR A 60 -1.27 9.16 5.53
N HIS A 61 -0.10 8.64 5.14
CA HIS A 61 0.56 7.58 5.91
C HIS A 61 1.22 8.12 7.17
N GLU A 62 1.71 9.35 7.17
CA GLU A 62 2.26 9.98 8.38
C GLU A 62 1.19 10.18 9.45
N GLU A 63 0.02 10.63 9.05
CA GLU A 63 -1.11 10.82 9.97
C GLU A 63 -1.61 9.49 10.55
N ARG A 64 -1.43 8.39 9.82
CA ARG A 64 -1.96 7.06 10.16
C ARG A 64 -0.88 6.04 10.46
N LYS A 65 0.31 6.48 10.83
CA LYS A 65 1.44 5.55 11.09
C LYS A 65 1.20 4.60 12.26
N ASN A 66 0.30 4.94 13.18
CA ASN A 66 -0.09 4.09 14.30
C ASN A 66 -1.43 3.38 14.05
N SER A 67 -1.93 3.40 12.83
CA SER A 67 -3.18 2.77 12.42
C SER A 67 -2.90 1.66 11.42
N CYS A 68 -3.96 1.02 10.93
CA CYS A 68 -3.85 -0.06 9.96
C CYS A 68 -3.79 0.52 8.52
N ALA A 69 -2.78 1.31 8.24
CA ALA A 69 -2.51 1.85 6.91
C ALA A 69 -1.13 1.40 6.46
N PHE A 70 -1.04 0.76 5.30
CA PHE A 70 0.17 0.13 4.81
C PHE A 70 0.53 0.59 3.40
N ILE A 71 1.80 0.51 3.08
CA ILE A 71 2.29 0.64 1.71
C ILE A 71 2.80 -0.74 1.31
N LEU A 72 2.19 -1.30 0.26
CA LEU A 72 2.57 -2.62 -0.25
C LEU A 72 3.45 -2.42 -1.48
N VAL A 73 4.66 -2.93 -1.39
CA VAL A 73 5.67 -2.71 -2.42
C VAL A 73 5.95 -4.01 -3.16
N LYS A 74 5.84 -3.96 -4.48
CA LYS A 74 6.32 -5.02 -5.35
C LYS A 74 7.61 -4.56 -6.01
N ARG A 75 8.71 -5.25 -5.73
CA ARG A 75 9.98 -4.98 -6.39
C ARG A 75 10.09 -5.86 -7.62
N LEU A 76 10.32 -5.23 -8.76
CA LEU A 76 10.55 -5.93 -10.00
C LEU A 76 12.05 -6.23 -10.12
N LEU A 77 12.37 -7.50 -10.34
CA LEU A 77 13.73 -7.88 -10.63
C LEU A 77 14.01 -7.57 -12.10
N GLU A 78 15.21 -7.04 -12.35
CA GLU A 78 15.64 -6.89 -13.73
C GLU A 78 15.84 -8.27 -14.33
N SER A 79 15.24 -8.49 -15.50
CA SER A 79 15.51 -9.71 -16.25
C SER A 79 16.94 -9.63 -16.76
N ASN A 80 17.74 -10.61 -16.44
CA ASN A 80 19.07 -10.70 -17.00
C ASN A 80 18.99 -10.91 -18.52
N PRO A 81 19.81 -10.19 -19.26
CA PRO A 81 19.90 -10.40 -20.69
C PRO A 81 20.39 -11.81 -21.00
#